data_069d6c5acd017ce87ac7937e81dd0d23
#
_entry.id   069d6c5acd017ce87ac7937e81dd0d23
#
_cell.length_a   1.000
_cell.length_b   1.000
_cell.length_c   1.000
_cell.angle_alpha   90.00
_cell.angle_beta   90.00
_cell.angle_gamma   90.00
#
_symmetry.space_group_name_H-M   'P 1'
#
loop_
_entity.id
_entity.type
_entity.pdbx_description
1 polymer ?
#
loop_
_entity_poly.entity_id
_entity_poly.type
_entity_poly.pdbx_seq_one_letter_code
_entity_poly.pdbx_strand_id
1 'polypeptide(L)'
;MPDIKGRISKLETFGLVDGPGVRFVAFTQGCRMRCQFCHNPETWKIGGEGEEWSAQDLFNRAYRYRNYWGKNGGITVSGGEPLVQVDFVAELFRLAKEKGVHTTLDTAGNPFTTEEPFYSAFCRLMEHTDLVMLDLKHTDPLAHRKLTGRDNANILEMARWLSDHGKPMWIRRVLVPGISDDPAELKRCREFIDSLATVERVEILPYHTLATAKWEQLGIPYPLEGVPSPTAEQVKQAEEILCKA
;
A
#
# COMPACT_ATOMS: atom_id res chain seq x y z
N MET A 1 7.91 26.93 7.58
CA MET A 1 7.31 25.79 8.29
C MET A 1 8.44 24.92 8.79
N PRO A 2 8.31 24.15 9.88
CA PRO A 2 9.36 23.23 10.27
C PRO A 2 9.59 22.23 9.14
N ASP A 3 10.86 21.86 8.93
CA ASP A 3 11.26 20.90 7.90
C ASP A 3 10.78 19.50 8.32
N ILE A 4 9.65 19.05 7.74
CA ILE A 4 9.05 17.75 8.07
C ILE A 4 9.88 16.67 7.40
N LYS A 5 10.46 15.81 8.23
CA LYS A 5 11.35 14.75 7.79
C LYS A 5 10.67 13.39 7.86
N GLY A 6 11.05 12.53 6.91
CA GLY A 6 10.64 11.14 6.86
C GLY A 6 11.81 10.23 6.58
N ARG A 7 11.64 8.95 6.89
CA ARG A 7 12.65 7.93 6.71
C ARG A 7 12.28 7.03 5.54
N ILE A 8 13.13 7.00 4.53
CA ILE A 8 12.94 6.30 3.27
C ILE A 8 13.89 5.11 3.19
N SER A 9 13.35 3.94 2.94
CA SER A 9 14.12 2.70 2.78
C SER A 9 14.73 2.58 1.38
N LYS A 10 13.96 2.92 0.35
CA LYS A 10 14.37 2.79 -1.05
C LYS A 10 13.65 3.82 -1.92
N LEU A 11 14.28 4.21 -3.02
CA LEU A 11 13.67 4.99 -4.11
C LEU A 11 13.68 4.17 -5.40
N GLU A 12 12.56 4.19 -6.12
CA GLU A 12 12.42 3.61 -7.46
C GLU A 12 12.01 4.70 -8.44
N THR A 13 12.73 4.84 -9.55
CA THR A 13 12.52 5.99 -10.45
C THR A 13 11.60 5.67 -11.64
N PHE A 14 11.31 4.39 -11.86
CA PHE A 14 10.52 3.89 -12.99
C PHE A 14 9.54 2.78 -12.57
N GLY A 15 8.74 3.02 -11.52
CA GLY A 15 7.66 2.10 -11.12
C GLY A 15 6.59 2.03 -12.21
N LEU A 16 6.28 0.81 -12.67
CA LEU A 16 5.28 0.55 -13.71
C LEU A 16 4.02 -0.15 -13.16
N VAL A 17 4.08 -0.60 -11.91
CA VAL A 17 3.00 -1.35 -11.23
C VAL A 17 2.53 -0.67 -9.94
N ASP A 18 3.03 0.52 -9.68
CA ASP A 18 2.82 1.26 -8.43
C ASP A 18 1.81 2.41 -8.60
N GLY A 19 0.87 2.25 -9.52
CA GLY A 19 -0.15 3.24 -9.85
C GLY A 19 -0.21 3.56 -11.35
N PRO A 20 -0.99 4.57 -11.75
CA PRO A 20 -1.17 4.92 -13.16
C PRO A 20 0.11 5.53 -13.75
N GLY A 21 0.43 5.14 -14.98
CA GLY A 21 1.60 5.65 -15.73
C GLY A 21 2.94 5.24 -15.12
N VAL A 22 3.98 6.02 -15.41
CA VAL A 22 5.32 5.83 -14.82
C VAL A 22 5.40 6.58 -13.50
N ARG A 23 5.88 5.91 -12.46
CA ARG A 23 5.91 6.46 -11.10
C ARG A 23 7.34 6.65 -10.58
N PHE A 24 7.57 7.75 -9.89
CA PHE A 24 8.63 7.80 -8.90
C PHE A 24 8.08 7.26 -7.60
N VAL A 25 8.66 6.17 -7.10
CA VAL A 25 8.17 5.48 -5.90
C VAL A 25 9.13 5.71 -4.74
N ALA A 26 8.60 6.21 -3.62
CA ALA A 26 9.33 6.33 -2.36
C ALA A 26 8.81 5.25 -1.39
N PHE A 27 9.69 4.32 -1.00
CA PHE A 27 9.37 3.27 -0.04
C PHE A 27 9.74 3.75 1.37
N THR A 28 8.75 3.98 2.19
CA THR A 28 8.94 4.43 3.58
C THR A 28 9.49 3.33 4.46
N GLN A 29 10.26 3.72 5.48
CA GLN A 29 10.71 2.84 6.56
C GLN A 29 9.70 2.82 7.70
N GLY A 30 9.40 1.64 8.23
CA GLY A 30 8.49 1.41 9.33
C GLY A 30 7.16 0.75 8.89
N CYS A 31 6.80 -0.35 9.52
CA CYS A 31 5.51 -1.02 9.36
C CYS A 31 5.14 -1.74 10.66
N ARG A 32 3.87 -1.63 11.06
CA ARG A 32 3.36 -2.32 12.25
C ARG A 32 2.86 -3.73 11.95
N MET A 33 2.65 -4.06 10.67
CA MET A 33 2.21 -5.39 10.23
C MET A 33 3.40 -6.35 10.10
N ARG A 34 3.10 -7.65 10.12
CA ARG A 34 4.06 -8.76 9.96
C ARG A 34 3.49 -9.76 8.98
N CYS A 35 3.18 -9.27 7.77
CA CYS A 35 2.59 -10.09 6.72
C CYS A 35 3.51 -11.26 6.37
N GLN A 36 2.99 -12.47 6.38
CA GLN A 36 3.77 -13.69 6.11
C GLN A 36 4.38 -13.73 4.71
N PHE A 37 3.78 -13.01 3.75
CA PHE A 37 4.26 -12.88 2.37
C PHE A 37 5.00 -11.56 2.10
N CYS A 38 5.49 -10.86 3.13
CA CYS A 38 6.06 -9.52 2.96
C CYS A 38 7.27 -9.54 2.01
N HIS A 39 7.26 -8.65 1.00
CA HIS A 39 8.37 -8.49 0.07
C HIS A 39 9.46 -7.54 0.56
N ASN A 40 9.17 -6.76 1.61
CA ASN A 40 10.08 -5.76 2.16
C ASN A 40 10.19 -5.88 3.69
N PRO A 41 10.55 -7.06 4.25
CA PRO A 41 10.65 -7.24 5.70
C PRO A 41 11.71 -6.33 6.34
N GLU A 42 12.70 -5.87 5.58
CA GLU A 42 13.69 -4.87 5.99
C GLU A 42 13.06 -3.53 6.40
N THR A 43 11.86 -3.24 5.90
CA THR A 43 11.16 -1.99 6.24
C THR A 43 10.36 -2.04 7.54
N TRP A 44 10.30 -3.17 8.24
CA TRP A 44 9.43 -3.33 9.41
C TRP A 44 9.79 -2.44 10.59
N LYS A 45 11.10 -2.25 10.83
CA LYS A 45 11.55 -1.51 12.00
C LYS A 45 11.23 -0.03 11.88
N ILE A 46 10.37 0.47 12.77
CA ILE A 46 10.09 1.91 12.89
C ILE A 46 11.37 2.60 13.39
N GLY A 47 11.78 3.68 12.72
CA GLY A 47 13.07 4.34 13.01
C GLY A 47 14.30 3.49 12.62
N GLY A 48 14.12 2.47 11.76
CA GLY A 48 15.21 1.58 11.29
C GLY A 48 16.18 2.27 10.32
N GLU A 49 16.88 1.44 9.49
CA GLU A 49 18.01 1.84 8.60
C GLU A 49 17.50 2.66 7.41
N GLY A 50 16.66 3.40 7.25
CA GLY A 50 16.29 4.25 6.12
C GLY A 50 17.07 5.56 6.12
N GLU A 51 17.23 6.15 4.96
CA GLU A 51 17.78 7.49 4.79
C GLU A 51 16.76 8.55 5.23
N GLU A 52 17.20 9.55 5.98
CA GLU A 52 16.35 10.65 6.39
C GLU A 52 16.27 11.70 5.27
N TRP A 53 15.06 12.03 4.85
CA TRP A 53 14.76 13.03 3.84
C TRP A 53 13.83 14.10 4.38
N SER A 54 14.06 15.36 4.02
CA SER A 54 13.00 16.36 4.10
C SER A 54 11.98 16.11 2.98
N ALA A 55 10.71 16.48 3.22
CA ALA A 55 9.68 16.38 2.17
C ALA A 55 10.05 17.20 0.93
N GLN A 56 10.67 18.37 1.13
CA GLN A 56 11.13 19.25 0.05
C GLN A 56 12.27 18.61 -0.78
N ASP A 57 13.26 18.02 -0.14
CA ASP A 57 14.39 17.40 -0.86
C ASP A 57 13.94 16.16 -1.62
N LEU A 58 13.08 15.33 -1.00
CA LEU A 58 12.51 14.17 -1.67
C LEU A 58 11.65 14.60 -2.88
N PHE A 59 10.81 15.63 -2.72
CA PHE A 59 10.06 16.19 -3.83
C PHE A 59 10.98 16.69 -4.95
N ASN A 60 12.01 17.47 -4.62
CA ASN A 60 12.98 17.98 -5.59
C ASN A 60 13.69 16.83 -6.32
N ARG A 61 14.02 15.76 -5.62
CA ARG A 61 14.61 14.54 -6.21
C ARG A 61 13.65 13.89 -7.19
N ALA A 62 12.40 13.66 -6.78
CA ALA A 62 11.37 13.05 -7.62
C ALA A 62 11.07 13.90 -8.87
N TYR A 63 10.95 15.20 -8.70
CA TYR A 63 10.58 16.13 -9.78
C TYR A 63 11.59 16.18 -10.94
N ARG A 64 12.84 15.75 -10.72
CA ARG A 64 13.83 15.59 -11.80
C ARG A 64 13.40 14.56 -12.84
N TYR A 65 12.54 13.61 -12.47
CA TYR A 65 12.05 12.54 -13.35
C TYR A 65 10.72 12.85 -14.02
N ARG A 66 10.14 14.06 -13.83
CA ARG A 66 8.82 14.45 -14.35
C ARG A 66 8.63 14.24 -15.85
N ASN A 67 9.69 14.35 -16.64
CA ASN A 67 9.61 14.18 -18.10
C ASN A 67 9.28 12.72 -18.50
N TYR A 68 9.48 11.76 -17.62
CA TYR A 68 9.18 10.35 -17.84
C TYR A 68 7.77 9.95 -17.39
N TRP A 69 7.08 10.80 -16.63
CA TRP A 69 5.77 10.46 -16.08
C TRP A 69 4.64 10.48 -17.10
N GLY A 70 4.83 11.14 -18.24
CA GLY A 70 3.78 11.31 -19.24
C GLY A 70 2.56 12.07 -18.66
N LYS A 71 1.37 11.71 -19.12
CA LYS A 71 0.13 12.37 -18.70
C LYS A 71 -0.43 11.86 -17.37
N ASN A 72 -0.21 10.56 -17.06
CA ASN A 72 -0.88 9.87 -15.95
C ASN A 72 0.10 9.46 -14.84
N GLY A 73 1.38 9.65 -15.03
CA GLY A 73 2.39 9.30 -14.04
C GLY A 73 2.56 10.35 -12.94
N GLY A 74 3.44 10.07 -12.00
CA GLY A 74 3.67 10.98 -10.88
C GLY A 74 4.46 10.36 -9.73
N ILE A 75 4.09 10.66 -8.50
CA ILE A 75 4.75 10.17 -7.30
C ILE A 75 3.84 9.16 -6.60
N THR A 76 4.42 8.03 -6.20
CA THR A 76 3.78 7.05 -5.29
C THR A 76 4.60 6.96 -4.02
N VAL A 77 3.92 6.95 -2.88
CA VAL A 77 4.52 6.60 -1.60
C VAL A 77 3.99 5.24 -1.18
N SER A 78 4.91 4.30 -0.98
CA SER A 78 4.71 2.91 -0.61
C SER A 78 5.69 2.51 0.49
N GLY A 79 6.09 1.24 0.58
CA GLY A 79 7.22 0.80 1.40
C GLY A 79 6.85 -0.16 2.49
N GLY A 80 7.16 0.18 3.74
CA GLY A 80 6.62 -0.47 4.92
C GLY A 80 5.13 -0.17 5.04
N GLU A 81 4.81 0.92 5.73
CA GLU A 81 3.45 1.48 5.78
C GLU A 81 3.55 3.02 5.81
N PRO A 82 3.17 3.71 4.74
CA PRO A 82 3.27 5.17 4.65
C PRO A 82 2.54 5.92 5.76
N LEU A 83 1.41 5.40 6.23
CA LEU A 83 0.62 6.02 7.28
C LEU A 83 1.33 6.07 8.65
N VAL A 84 2.42 5.32 8.83
CA VAL A 84 3.29 5.46 10.02
C VAL A 84 4.01 6.81 10.02
N GLN A 85 4.16 7.44 8.84
CA GLN A 85 4.80 8.74 8.64
C GLN A 85 3.83 9.73 7.97
N VAL A 86 2.57 9.75 8.41
CA VAL A 86 1.46 10.44 7.76
C VAL A 86 1.72 11.93 7.51
N ASP A 87 2.32 12.66 8.47
CA ASP A 87 2.63 14.08 8.31
C ASP A 87 3.68 14.34 7.22
N PHE A 88 4.69 13.48 7.13
CA PHE A 88 5.71 13.56 6.09
C PHE A 88 5.11 13.32 4.70
N VAL A 89 4.27 12.30 4.57
CA VAL A 89 3.62 11.96 3.29
C VAL A 89 2.64 13.07 2.89
N ALA A 90 1.91 13.65 3.85
CA ALA A 90 1.00 14.77 3.60
C ALA A 90 1.75 15.97 3.04
N GLU A 91 2.90 16.35 3.62
CA GLU A 91 3.70 17.46 3.13
C GLU A 91 4.31 17.18 1.75
N LEU A 92 4.81 15.96 1.51
CA LEU A 92 5.33 15.55 0.21
C LEU A 92 4.25 15.66 -0.88
N PHE A 93 3.03 15.20 -0.60
CA PHE A 93 1.92 15.27 -1.54
C PHE A 93 1.43 16.69 -1.75
N ARG A 94 1.40 17.52 -0.70
CA ARG A 94 1.10 18.95 -0.82
C ARG A 94 2.06 19.64 -1.82
N LEU A 95 3.36 19.42 -1.67
CA LEU A 95 4.40 19.96 -2.58
C LEU A 95 4.21 19.43 -4.02
N ALA A 96 3.85 18.17 -4.17
CA ALA A 96 3.55 17.56 -5.47
C ALA A 96 2.34 18.23 -6.14
N LYS A 97 1.26 18.47 -5.38
CA LYS A 97 0.03 19.11 -5.88
C LYS A 97 0.25 20.56 -6.27
N GLU A 98 1.13 21.31 -5.61
CA GLU A 98 1.52 22.67 -6.02
C GLU A 98 2.15 22.72 -7.42
N LYS A 99 2.71 21.62 -7.90
CA LYS A 99 3.29 21.46 -9.24
C LYS A 99 2.40 20.66 -10.20
N GLY A 100 1.16 20.38 -9.82
CA GLY A 100 0.22 19.61 -10.63
C GLY A 100 0.62 18.14 -10.83
N VAL A 101 1.43 17.57 -9.94
CA VAL A 101 1.90 16.19 -10.01
C VAL A 101 0.85 15.26 -9.40
N HIS A 102 0.55 14.16 -10.09
CA HIS A 102 -0.36 13.13 -9.59
C HIS A 102 0.27 12.34 -8.44
N THR A 103 -0.51 12.13 -7.38
CA THR A 103 -0.08 11.48 -6.13
C THR A 103 -0.84 10.20 -5.89
N THR A 104 -0.12 9.13 -5.53
CA THR A 104 -0.70 7.83 -5.19
C THR A 104 -0.18 7.38 -3.83
N LEU A 105 -1.09 7.04 -2.93
CA LEU A 105 -0.79 6.40 -1.66
C LEU A 105 -0.98 4.89 -1.79
N ASP A 106 0.08 4.11 -1.60
CA ASP A 106 0.06 2.65 -1.57
C ASP A 106 0.18 2.16 -0.14
N THR A 107 -0.90 1.64 0.44
CA THR A 107 -1.02 1.38 1.87
C THR A 107 -1.81 0.11 2.17
N ALA A 108 -1.50 -0.50 3.31
CA ALA A 108 -2.34 -1.53 3.91
C ALA A 108 -3.38 -0.97 4.91
N GLY A 109 -3.44 0.36 5.08
CA GLY A 109 -4.41 1.03 5.94
C GLY A 109 -4.16 0.89 7.45
N ASN A 110 -3.04 0.33 7.87
CA ASN A 110 -2.71 0.21 9.30
C ASN A 110 -1.54 1.16 9.63
N PRO A 111 -1.77 2.25 10.38
CA PRO A 111 -2.61 2.39 11.60
C PRO A 111 -3.81 3.36 11.49
N PHE A 112 -4.65 3.28 10.48
CA PHE A 112 -5.79 4.18 10.39
C PHE A 112 -6.60 4.22 11.69
N THR A 113 -7.00 5.42 12.09
CA THR A 113 -7.92 5.70 13.21
C THR A 113 -8.52 7.08 13.02
N THR A 114 -9.72 7.29 13.56
CA THR A 114 -10.38 8.60 13.64
C THR A 114 -10.01 9.39 14.90
N GLU A 115 -9.04 8.90 15.66
CA GLU A 115 -8.54 9.59 16.85
C GLU A 115 -7.44 10.61 16.53
N GLU A 116 -7.41 11.72 17.27
CA GLU A 116 -6.36 12.71 17.18
C GLU A 116 -5.05 12.23 17.84
N PRO A 117 -3.88 12.68 17.38
CA PRO A 117 -3.64 13.66 16.30
C PRO A 117 -3.60 13.04 14.88
N PHE A 118 -3.72 11.71 14.76
CA PHE A 118 -3.58 11.00 13.48
C PHE A 118 -4.65 11.43 12.48
N TYR A 119 -5.90 11.57 12.93
CA TYR A 119 -7.02 11.84 12.02
C TYR A 119 -6.85 13.17 11.26
N SER A 120 -6.48 14.23 11.95
CA SER A 120 -6.20 15.53 11.31
C SER A 120 -5.06 15.44 10.29
N ALA A 121 -4.01 14.67 10.57
CA ALA A 121 -2.90 14.45 9.64
C ALA A 121 -3.34 13.63 8.42
N PHE A 122 -4.15 12.60 8.65
CA PHE A 122 -4.73 11.77 7.58
C PHE A 122 -5.66 12.58 6.67
N CYS A 123 -6.52 13.43 7.22
CA CYS A 123 -7.38 14.32 6.43
C CYS A 123 -6.53 15.26 5.54
N ARG A 124 -5.49 15.89 6.08
CA ARG A 124 -4.56 16.70 5.28
C ARG A 124 -3.88 15.89 4.17
N LEU A 125 -3.47 14.67 4.45
CA LEU A 125 -2.92 13.78 3.43
C LEU A 125 -3.93 13.54 2.30
N MET A 126 -5.18 13.24 2.65
CA MET A 126 -6.24 12.95 1.68
C MET A 126 -6.60 14.15 0.81
N GLU A 127 -6.47 15.40 1.30
CA GLU A 127 -6.65 16.61 0.47
C GLU A 127 -5.72 16.63 -0.75
N HIS A 128 -4.55 16.02 -0.62
CA HIS A 128 -3.49 16.02 -1.63
C HIS A 128 -3.24 14.64 -2.28
N THR A 129 -4.12 13.67 -2.04
CA THR A 129 -4.04 12.31 -2.60
C THR A 129 -5.04 12.15 -3.75
N ASP A 130 -4.55 11.82 -4.94
CA ASP A 130 -5.41 11.59 -6.11
C ASP A 130 -5.91 10.14 -6.18
N LEU A 131 -5.11 9.17 -5.74
CA LEU A 131 -5.44 7.76 -5.75
C LEU A 131 -4.92 7.06 -4.50
N VAL A 132 -5.72 6.19 -3.91
CA VAL A 132 -5.28 5.26 -2.87
C VAL A 132 -5.27 3.84 -3.42
N MET A 133 -4.13 3.17 -3.40
CA MET A 133 -4.02 1.74 -3.63
C MET A 133 -4.07 1.06 -2.26
N LEU A 134 -5.19 0.41 -1.97
CA LEU A 134 -5.47 -0.18 -0.66
C LEU A 134 -5.36 -1.70 -0.71
N ASP A 135 -4.49 -2.27 0.10
CA ASP A 135 -4.34 -3.70 0.24
C ASP A 135 -5.40 -4.30 1.18
N LEU A 136 -6.37 -5.03 0.65
CA LEU A 136 -7.30 -5.86 1.44
C LEU A 136 -6.77 -7.30 1.53
N LYS A 137 -6.02 -7.59 2.58
CA LYS A 137 -5.28 -8.85 2.69
C LYS A 137 -6.16 -10.04 3.09
N HIS A 138 -7.23 -9.82 3.86
CA HIS A 138 -8.28 -10.78 4.21
C HIS A 138 -9.45 -10.06 4.85
N THR A 139 -10.71 -10.51 4.61
CA THR A 139 -11.90 -9.88 5.24
C THR A 139 -12.24 -10.49 6.60
N ASP A 140 -11.97 -11.78 6.81
CA ASP A 140 -12.11 -12.40 8.13
C ASP A 140 -11.03 -11.89 9.10
N PRO A 141 -11.40 -11.38 10.30
CA PRO A 141 -10.45 -10.74 11.21
C PRO A 141 -9.44 -11.73 11.82
N LEU A 142 -9.84 -12.99 12.06
CA LEU A 142 -8.94 -13.98 12.64
C LEU A 142 -7.91 -14.46 11.61
N ALA A 143 -8.35 -14.72 10.39
CA ALA A 143 -7.45 -15.09 9.29
C ALA A 143 -6.53 -13.92 8.93
N HIS A 144 -7.05 -12.67 8.92
CA HIS A 144 -6.23 -11.49 8.71
C HIS A 144 -5.15 -11.35 9.79
N ARG A 145 -5.51 -11.51 11.07
CA ARG A 145 -4.56 -11.46 12.18
C ARG A 145 -3.49 -12.56 12.07
N LYS A 146 -3.87 -13.78 11.69
CA LYS A 146 -2.92 -14.87 11.45
C LYS A 146 -1.96 -14.54 10.31
N LEU A 147 -2.45 -13.94 9.23
CA LEU A 147 -1.68 -13.62 8.03
C LEU A 147 -0.76 -12.41 8.20
N THR A 148 -1.16 -11.42 9.01
CA THR A 148 -0.53 -10.09 9.06
C THR A 148 -0.05 -9.65 10.43
N GLY A 149 -0.41 -10.39 11.48
CA GLY A 149 -0.14 -10.03 12.88
C GLY A 149 -1.02 -8.87 13.42
N ARG A 150 -2.02 -8.41 12.66
CA ARG A 150 -2.91 -7.28 13.04
C ARG A 150 -4.36 -7.57 12.68
N ASP A 151 -5.29 -6.90 13.37
CA ASP A 151 -6.70 -6.88 13.00
C ASP A 151 -6.93 -6.05 11.75
N ASN A 152 -8.08 -6.26 11.09
CA ASN A 152 -8.44 -5.55 9.87
C ASN A 152 -9.58 -4.52 10.06
N ALA A 153 -10.13 -4.39 11.26
CA ALA A 153 -11.29 -3.51 11.49
C ALA A 153 -11.03 -2.07 11.02
N ASN A 154 -9.88 -1.51 11.39
CA ASN A 154 -9.46 -0.17 11.00
C ASN A 154 -9.17 -0.05 9.49
N ILE A 155 -8.73 -1.12 8.82
CA ILE A 155 -8.49 -1.13 7.38
C ILE A 155 -9.82 -1.08 6.62
N LEU A 156 -10.80 -1.88 7.06
CA LEU A 156 -12.15 -1.86 6.50
C LEU A 156 -12.87 -0.53 6.79
N GLU A 157 -12.63 0.07 7.95
CA GLU A 157 -13.10 1.41 8.30
C GLU A 157 -12.49 2.47 7.39
N MET A 158 -11.18 2.43 7.14
CA MET A 158 -10.50 3.32 6.19
C MET A 158 -11.09 3.20 4.79
N ALA A 159 -11.36 1.98 4.30
CA ALA A 159 -11.96 1.77 2.99
C ALA A 159 -13.35 2.44 2.88
N ARG A 160 -14.19 2.30 3.91
CA ARG A 160 -15.49 3.00 3.96
C ARG A 160 -15.31 4.51 4.03
N TRP A 161 -14.40 4.99 4.87
CA TRP A 161 -14.09 6.41 4.97
C TRP A 161 -13.69 7.00 3.60
N LEU A 162 -12.80 6.33 2.87
CA LEU A 162 -12.38 6.74 1.53
C LEU A 162 -13.57 6.79 0.55
N SER A 163 -14.42 5.77 0.57
CA SER A 163 -15.62 5.71 -0.23
C SER A 163 -16.59 6.87 0.08
N ASP A 164 -16.87 7.12 1.36
CA ASP A 164 -17.79 8.17 1.82
C ASP A 164 -17.27 9.59 1.50
N HIS A 165 -15.95 9.74 1.37
CA HIS A 165 -15.32 11.02 1.03
C HIS A 165 -14.94 11.16 -0.45
N GLY A 166 -15.44 10.26 -1.31
CA GLY A 166 -15.26 10.36 -2.75
C GLY A 166 -13.81 10.13 -3.21
N LYS A 167 -12.97 9.43 -2.43
CA LYS A 167 -11.57 9.18 -2.78
C LYS A 167 -11.44 7.97 -3.71
N PRO A 168 -10.86 8.13 -4.90
CA PRO A 168 -10.60 7.04 -5.82
C PRO A 168 -9.73 5.95 -5.17
N MET A 169 -10.12 4.69 -5.35
CA MET A 169 -9.39 3.55 -4.80
C MET A 169 -9.12 2.49 -5.86
N TRP A 170 -7.92 1.92 -5.81
CA TRP A 170 -7.64 0.60 -6.35
C TRP A 170 -7.50 -0.36 -5.18
N ILE A 171 -8.25 -1.46 -5.22
CA ILE A 171 -8.13 -2.52 -4.22
C ILE A 171 -7.16 -3.57 -4.73
N ARG A 172 -6.20 -3.95 -3.89
CA ARG A 172 -5.23 -4.99 -4.21
C ARG A 172 -5.30 -6.13 -3.23
N ARG A 173 -5.16 -7.34 -3.74
CA ARG A 173 -5.16 -8.55 -2.92
C ARG A 173 -4.07 -9.51 -3.35
N VAL A 174 -3.19 -9.88 -2.42
CA VAL A 174 -2.21 -10.95 -2.63
C VAL A 174 -2.92 -12.29 -2.54
N LEU A 175 -2.81 -13.10 -3.60
CA LEU A 175 -3.39 -14.44 -3.68
C LEU A 175 -2.35 -15.47 -3.23
N VAL A 176 -2.52 -15.98 -2.00
CA VAL A 176 -1.66 -17.01 -1.40
C VAL A 176 -2.42 -18.32 -1.35
N PRO A 177 -1.98 -19.38 -2.07
CA PRO A 177 -2.65 -20.66 -2.08
C PRO A 177 -2.85 -21.26 -0.69
N GLY A 178 -4.07 -21.73 -0.40
CA GLY A 178 -4.47 -22.30 0.88
C GLY A 178 -4.64 -21.28 2.02
N ILE A 179 -4.49 -19.97 1.76
CA ILE A 179 -4.60 -18.93 2.78
C ILE A 179 -5.61 -17.85 2.39
N SER A 180 -5.48 -17.28 1.19
CA SER A 180 -6.31 -16.16 0.74
C SER A 180 -7.05 -16.44 -0.57
N ASP A 181 -7.02 -17.68 -1.06
CA ASP A 181 -7.60 -18.14 -2.32
C ASP A 181 -8.93 -18.89 -2.16
N ASP A 182 -9.46 -19.01 -0.93
CA ASP A 182 -10.76 -19.66 -0.69
C ASP A 182 -11.89 -18.91 -1.43
N PRO A 183 -12.67 -19.58 -2.30
CA PRO A 183 -13.72 -18.94 -3.08
C PRO A 183 -14.81 -18.26 -2.23
N ALA A 184 -15.13 -18.82 -1.04
CA ALA A 184 -16.12 -18.20 -0.15
C ALA A 184 -15.59 -16.89 0.45
N GLU A 185 -14.31 -16.85 0.79
CA GLU A 185 -13.64 -15.61 1.24
C GLU A 185 -13.53 -14.58 0.12
N LEU A 186 -13.18 -14.99 -1.09
CA LEU A 186 -13.13 -14.09 -2.25
C LEU A 186 -14.50 -13.47 -2.53
N LYS A 187 -15.59 -14.23 -2.39
CA LYS A 187 -16.97 -13.71 -2.50
C LYS A 187 -17.29 -12.69 -1.41
N ARG A 188 -16.97 -12.98 -0.13
CA ARG A 188 -17.15 -11.99 0.95
C ARG A 188 -16.35 -10.72 0.72
N CYS A 189 -15.11 -10.86 0.21
CA CYS A 189 -14.29 -9.71 -0.17
C CYS A 189 -14.95 -8.90 -1.30
N ARG A 190 -15.53 -9.57 -2.32
CA ARG A 190 -16.27 -8.91 -3.41
C ARG A 190 -17.48 -8.17 -2.89
N GLU A 191 -18.27 -8.78 -2.01
CA GLU A 191 -19.45 -8.16 -1.37
C GLU A 191 -19.04 -6.89 -0.60
N PHE A 192 -17.92 -6.93 0.11
CA PHE A 192 -17.39 -5.75 0.78
C PHE A 192 -16.97 -4.67 -0.24
N ILE A 193 -16.25 -5.03 -1.30
CA ILE A 193 -15.84 -4.10 -2.36
C ILE A 193 -17.05 -3.48 -3.05
N ASP A 194 -18.12 -4.25 -3.30
CA ASP A 194 -19.35 -3.76 -3.91
C ASP A 194 -20.11 -2.73 -3.05
N SER A 195 -19.85 -2.72 -1.74
CA SER A 195 -20.38 -1.70 -0.83
C SER A 195 -19.65 -0.35 -0.89
N LEU A 196 -18.53 -0.28 -1.62
CA LEU A 196 -17.71 0.93 -1.75
C LEU A 196 -17.97 1.64 -3.09
N ALA A 197 -18.28 2.94 -3.05
CA ALA A 197 -18.70 3.70 -4.23
C ALA A 197 -17.55 4.19 -5.12
N THR A 198 -16.30 4.18 -4.65
CA THR A 198 -15.16 4.84 -5.32
C THR A 198 -14.05 3.89 -5.75
N VAL A 199 -14.34 2.59 -5.81
CA VAL A 199 -13.40 1.60 -6.30
C VAL A 199 -13.36 1.64 -7.84
N GLU A 200 -12.22 2.05 -8.39
CA GLU A 200 -12.00 2.13 -9.84
C GLU A 200 -11.40 0.85 -10.41
N ARG A 201 -10.68 0.09 -9.58
CA ARG A 201 -9.96 -1.11 -10.00
C ARG A 201 -9.78 -2.09 -8.86
N VAL A 202 -9.83 -3.39 -9.19
CA VAL A 202 -9.43 -4.47 -8.30
C VAL A 202 -8.32 -5.27 -8.96
N GLU A 203 -7.22 -5.53 -8.24
CA GLU A 203 -6.06 -6.26 -8.74
C GLU A 203 -5.74 -7.46 -7.86
N ILE A 204 -5.59 -8.62 -8.50
CA ILE A 204 -4.99 -9.79 -7.87
C ILE A 204 -3.49 -9.75 -8.07
N LEU A 205 -2.75 -9.87 -6.97
CA LEU A 205 -1.30 -9.97 -6.97
C LEU A 205 -0.92 -11.42 -6.66
N PRO A 206 -0.48 -12.20 -7.66
CA PRO A 206 -0.05 -13.57 -7.41
C PRO A 206 1.12 -13.62 -6.43
N TYR A 207 0.98 -14.41 -5.36
CA TYR A 207 2.06 -14.67 -4.43
C TYR A 207 3.28 -15.29 -5.14
N HIS A 208 4.48 -14.87 -4.77
CA HIS A 208 5.73 -15.44 -5.25
C HIS A 208 6.83 -15.37 -4.17
N THR A 209 7.86 -16.19 -4.32
CA THR A 209 8.93 -16.38 -3.34
C THR A 209 10.16 -15.50 -3.56
N LEU A 210 10.12 -14.50 -4.43
CA LEU A 210 11.28 -13.65 -4.77
C LEU A 210 11.88 -12.88 -3.58
N ALA A 211 11.12 -12.72 -2.51
CA ALA A 211 11.58 -12.01 -1.31
C ALA A 211 12.27 -12.91 -0.26
N THR A 212 12.32 -14.24 -0.44
CA THR A 212 12.86 -15.18 0.56
C THR A 212 14.30 -14.87 0.95
N ALA A 213 15.14 -14.49 -0.02
CA ALA A 213 16.52 -14.08 0.25
C ALA A 213 16.63 -12.90 1.24
N LYS A 214 15.67 -11.97 1.25
CA LYS A 214 15.67 -10.87 2.22
C LYS A 214 15.34 -11.35 3.63
N TRP A 215 14.44 -12.33 3.77
CA TRP A 215 14.11 -12.94 5.05
C TRP A 215 15.33 -13.68 5.63
N GLU A 216 16.05 -14.43 4.79
CA GLU A 216 17.31 -15.11 5.15
C GLU A 216 18.38 -14.10 5.61
N GLN A 217 18.58 -13.01 4.86
CA GLN A 217 19.55 -11.95 5.22
C GLN A 217 19.24 -11.29 6.56
N LEU A 218 17.94 -11.22 6.93
CA LEU A 218 17.50 -10.68 8.21
C LEU A 218 17.54 -11.72 9.35
N GLY A 219 17.85 -12.99 9.05
CA GLY A 219 17.82 -14.08 10.02
C GLY A 219 16.41 -14.40 10.52
N ILE A 220 15.37 -14.10 9.75
CA ILE A 220 13.97 -14.33 10.11
C ILE A 220 13.45 -15.54 9.34
N PRO A 221 12.91 -16.59 10.00
CA PRO A 221 12.31 -17.72 9.31
C PRO A 221 11.16 -17.27 8.39
N TYR A 222 11.14 -17.80 7.14
CA TYR A 222 10.09 -17.45 6.20
C TYR A 222 8.81 -18.25 6.51
N PRO A 223 7.69 -17.62 6.89
CA PRO A 223 6.51 -18.36 7.37
C PRO A 223 5.78 -19.17 6.30
N LEU A 224 5.99 -18.85 5.02
CA LEU A 224 5.36 -19.52 3.87
C LEU A 224 6.36 -20.43 3.14
N GLU A 225 7.35 -20.98 3.86
CA GLU A 225 8.25 -21.97 3.28
C GLU A 225 7.46 -23.17 2.75
N GLY A 226 7.75 -23.60 1.52
CA GLY A 226 7.05 -24.68 0.85
C GLY A 226 5.68 -24.33 0.24
N VAL A 227 5.14 -23.13 0.47
CA VAL A 227 3.91 -22.69 -0.20
C VAL A 227 4.24 -22.31 -1.65
N PRO A 228 3.63 -22.97 -2.67
CA PRO A 228 3.89 -22.66 -4.06
C PRO A 228 3.26 -21.32 -4.49
N SER A 229 3.74 -20.74 -5.58
CA SER A 229 3.00 -19.67 -6.26
C SER A 229 1.67 -20.20 -6.79
N PRO A 230 0.61 -19.37 -6.84
CA PRO A 230 -0.67 -19.78 -7.42
C PRO A 230 -0.51 -20.15 -8.90
N THR A 231 -1.25 -21.14 -9.34
CA THR A 231 -1.33 -21.48 -10.76
C THR A 231 -2.09 -20.42 -11.54
N ALA A 232 -1.90 -20.36 -12.87
CA ALA A 232 -2.65 -19.46 -13.73
C ALA A 232 -4.18 -19.65 -13.60
N GLU A 233 -4.63 -20.90 -13.38
CA GLU A 233 -6.05 -21.22 -13.19
C GLU A 233 -6.57 -20.65 -11.84
N GLN A 234 -5.81 -20.76 -10.76
CA GLN A 234 -6.18 -20.16 -9.46
C GLN A 234 -6.26 -18.63 -9.55
N VAL A 235 -5.30 -18.00 -10.24
CA VAL A 235 -5.32 -16.55 -10.46
C VAL A 235 -6.57 -16.16 -11.24
N LYS A 236 -6.85 -16.84 -12.36
CA LYS A 236 -8.03 -16.60 -13.19
C LYS A 236 -9.33 -16.76 -12.42
N GLN A 237 -9.48 -17.81 -11.62
CA GLN A 237 -10.66 -18.01 -10.76
C GLN A 237 -10.85 -16.87 -9.74
N ALA A 238 -9.75 -16.41 -9.14
CA ALA A 238 -9.80 -15.28 -8.20
C ALA A 238 -10.18 -13.97 -8.91
N GLU A 239 -9.63 -13.72 -10.10
CA GLU A 239 -9.98 -12.57 -10.94
C GLU A 239 -11.45 -12.61 -11.38
N GLU A 240 -11.96 -13.79 -11.75
CA GLU A 240 -13.38 -13.96 -12.10
C GLU A 240 -14.34 -13.64 -10.95
N ILE A 241 -13.90 -13.83 -9.71
CA ILE A 241 -14.72 -13.50 -8.53
C ILE A 241 -14.53 -12.03 -8.12
N LEU A 242 -13.29 -11.53 -8.07
CA LEU A 242 -12.98 -10.23 -7.49
C LEU A 242 -12.94 -9.08 -8.49
N CYS A 243 -12.52 -9.32 -9.74
CA CYS A 243 -12.26 -8.25 -10.71
C CYS A 243 -13.42 -8.01 -11.69
N LYS A 244 -14.54 -8.73 -11.56
CA LYS A 244 -15.73 -8.45 -12.37
C LYS A 244 -16.30 -7.07 -12.02
N ALA A 245 -16.41 -6.22 -13.04
CA ALA A 245 -17.14 -4.95 -12.99
C ALA A 245 -18.64 -5.19 -12.87
#